data_9cf1e8f0acf17fd32361692397162a89
#
_entry.id   9cf1e8f0acf17fd32361692397162a89
#
_cell.length_a   1.000
_cell.length_b   1.000
_cell.length_c   1.000
_cell.angle_alpha   90.00
_cell.angle_beta   90.00
_cell.angle_gamma   90.00
#
_symmetry.space_group_name_H-M   'P 1'
#
loop_
_entity.id
_entity.type
_entity.pdbx_description
1 polymer ?
#
loop_
_entity_poly.entity_id
_entity_poly.type
_entity_poly.pdbx_seq_one_letter_code
_entity_poly.pdbx_strand_id
1 'polypeptide(L)'
;MKKINFLILITICPLIIFGQSDSITIKKTLEEVNVNAIKADSKTPIAYTDLKKQEIEKSNLGQDLPFLISLTPSIVSTSDAGAGIGYTGFRIRGTDPSRINVTINGIPLNDSESQGVWWVNMPDFASSLENIQIQRGVGTSTNGAAAFGASINLKTLGIKEQAYAKTSNSMGSFNTLKNNVELGTGTINDKFSFDARLSRITSDGYIDRATSDLKSFYLQGSYFDDNSIIRGIVFSGKERTYQAWNGVPKNFLDTNRTYNSYTYENEVDNYLQTHYQLHYSKSLNINTNFNVAGHFTHGEGYYEQEKIGENLLDYNLSNIFIGNDTITSTDLIRRKWLNNDFGGVTFSLNHKMNNVNLILGGAYSRYSGQHYGNIIWAEYASNGTYEHEYYRNIATKYDNNIF
;
A
#
# COMPACT_ATOMS: atom_id res chain seq x y z
N MET A 1 8.13 -0.39 -44.94
CA MET A 1 8.02 -0.46 -43.47
C MET A 1 8.84 -1.65 -43.01
N LYS A 2 10.05 -1.42 -42.48
CA LYS A 2 10.98 -2.50 -42.04
C LYS A 2 10.72 -2.76 -40.56
N LYS A 3 10.35 -4.01 -40.24
CA LYS A 3 10.24 -4.50 -38.85
C LYS A 3 11.68 -4.72 -38.34
N ILE A 4 12.04 -3.98 -37.28
CA ILE A 4 13.29 -4.20 -36.53
C ILE A 4 12.97 -5.22 -35.43
N ASN A 5 13.46 -6.43 -35.59
CA ASN A 5 13.46 -7.45 -34.55
C ASN A 5 14.57 -7.13 -33.55
N PHE A 6 14.22 -6.75 -32.33
CA PHE A 6 15.18 -6.56 -31.25
C PHE A 6 15.47 -7.93 -30.62
N LEU A 7 16.58 -8.53 -31.01
CA LEU A 7 17.09 -9.78 -30.43
C LEU A 7 17.87 -9.41 -29.15
N ILE A 8 17.28 -9.65 -27.98
CA ILE A 8 17.98 -9.50 -26.69
C ILE A 8 18.90 -10.72 -26.53
N LEU A 9 20.17 -10.50 -26.72
CA LEU A 9 21.22 -11.47 -26.45
C LEU A 9 21.49 -11.51 -24.94
N ILE A 10 20.93 -12.50 -24.24
CA ILE A 10 21.25 -12.76 -22.83
C ILE A 10 22.61 -13.44 -22.80
N THR A 11 23.65 -12.71 -22.50
CA THR A 11 24.99 -13.23 -22.22
C THR A 11 24.97 -13.90 -20.84
N ILE A 12 24.92 -15.23 -20.82
CA ILE A 12 25.11 -16.03 -19.60
C ILE A 12 26.60 -16.00 -19.29
N CYS A 13 26.97 -15.21 -18.29
CA CYS A 13 28.30 -15.24 -17.69
C CYS A 13 28.37 -16.41 -16.69
N PRO A 14 29.23 -17.41 -16.83
CA PRO A 14 29.36 -18.46 -15.83
C PRO A 14 30.04 -17.91 -14.58
N LEU A 15 29.27 -17.74 -13.51
CA LEU A 15 29.80 -17.47 -12.18
C LEU A 15 30.45 -18.75 -11.64
N ILE A 16 31.77 -18.73 -11.52
CA ILE A 16 32.52 -19.75 -10.84
C ILE A 16 32.23 -19.67 -9.35
N ILE A 17 31.50 -20.64 -8.84
CA ILE A 17 31.21 -20.77 -7.41
C ILE A 17 32.43 -21.42 -6.76
N PHE A 18 33.23 -20.64 -6.03
CA PHE A 18 34.18 -21.17 -5.06
C PHE A 18 33.42 -21.57 -3.79
N GLY A 19 33.32 -22.86 -3.54
CA GLY A 19 32.84 -23.37 -2.26
C GLY A 19 33.83 -23.02 -1.14
N GLN A 20 33.45 -22.20 -0.20
CA GLN A 20 34.18 -22.01 1.07
C GLN A 20 33.68 -23.01 2.10
N SER A 21 34.64 -23.68 2.74
CA SER A 21 34.43 -24.62 3.81
C SER A 21 33.89 -23.96 5.08
N ASP A 22 32.89 -24.59 5.69
CA ASP A 22 32.23 -24.21 6.91
C ASP A 22 33.19 -24.04 8.08
N SER A 23 33.36 -22.82 8.57
CA SER A 23 33.62 -22.57 9.97
C SER A 23 32.33 -22.08 10.62
N ILE A 24 31.69 -22.93 11.41
CA ILE A 24 30.53 -22.59 12.23
C ILE A 24 31.03 -21.64 13.34
N THR A 25 31.14 -20.38 13.00
CA THR A 25 31.12 -19.30 14.00
C THR A 25 29.64 -18.97 14.17
N ILE A 26 29.10 -19.22 15.35
CA ILE A 26 27.77 -18.73 15.77
C ILE A 26 27.89 -17.22 15.73
N LYS A 27 27.64 -16.61 14.57
CA LYS A 27 27.38 -15.18 14.45
C LYS A 27 26.10 -14.94 15.23
N LYS A 28 26.23 -14.23 16.36
CA LYS A 28 25.12 -13.61 17.03
C LYS A 28 24.43 -12.75 15.95
N THR A 29 23.39 -13.31 15.35
CA THR A 29 22.53 -12.57 14.42
C THR A 29 22.12 -11.34 15.21
N LEU A 30 22.52 -10.16 14.75
CA LEU A 30 21.96 -8.90 15.23
C LEU A 30 20.47 -9.08 15.11
N GLU A 31 19.80 -9.28 16.26
CA GLU A 31 18.35 -9.15 16.27
C GLU A 31 18.13 -7.78 15.68
N GLU A 32 17.49 -7.73 14.51
CA GLU A 32 17.10 -6.46 13.95
C GLU A 32 16.44 -5.69 15.07
N VAL A 33 17.07 -4.57 15.46
CA VAL A 33 16.51 -3.68 16.46
C VAL A 33 15.34 -2.99 15.78
N ASN A 34 14.35 -3.79 15.51
CA ASN A 34 13.08 -3.32 15.02
C ASN A 34 12.42 -2.50 16.10
N VAL A 35 11.55 -1.63 15.70
CA VAL A 35 10.66 -0.88 16.60
C VAL A 35 9.79 -1.89 17.36
N ASN A 36 10.40 -2.61 18.30
CA ASN A 36 9.68 -3.54 19.19
C ASN A 36 8.71 -2.78 20.12
N ALA A 37 8.83 -1.45 20.15
CA ALA A 37 7.97 -0.58 20.95
C ALA A 37 6.47 -0.74 20.64
N ILE A 38 6.12 -1.03 19.40
CA ILE A 38 4.71 -1.14 18.95
C ILE A 38 4.20 -2.58 18.89
N LYS A 39 5.07 -3.57 19.10
CA LYS A 39 4.67 -4.99 19.07
C LYS A 39 4.21 -5.49 20.43
N ALA A 40 3.09 -6.20 20.41
CA ALA A 40 2.66 -7.00 21.55
C ALA A 40 3.48 -8.31 21.64
N ASP A 41 3.81 -8.72 22.83
CA ASP A 41 4.44 -10.00 23.15
C ASP A 41 3.59 -10.82 24.13
N SER A 42 4.07 -11.98 24.55
CA SER A 42 3.34 -12.86 25.48
C SER A 42 3.10 -12.26 26.88
N LYS A 43 3.77 -11.16 27.23
CA LYS A 43 3.61 -10.43 28.50
C LYS A 43 2.67 -9.23 28.35
N THR A 44 2.35 -8.82 27.11
CA THR A 44 1.48 -7.70 26.85
C THR A 44 0.01 -8.13 27.01
N PRO A 45 -0.80 -7.48 27.86
CA PRO A 45 -2.18 -7.89 28.14
C PRO A 45 -3.15 -7.49 27.01
N ILE A 46 -2.80 -7.81 25.78
CA ILE A 46 -3.55 -7.48 24.56
C ILE A 46 -3.73 -8.73 23.72
N ALA A 47 -4.95 -8.95 23.21
CA ALA A 47 -5.19 -10.04 22.28
C ALA A 47 -4.56 -9.71 20.92
N TYR A 48 -3.61 -10.50 20.47
CA TYR A 48 -2.96 -10.34 19.18
C TYR A 48 -2.87 -11.64 18.39
N THR A 49 -2.60 -11.52 17.10
CA THR A 49 -2.29 -12.62 16.19
C THR A 49 -1.05 -12.24 15.40
N ASP A 50 -0.08 -13.13 15.33
CA ASP A 50 1.10 -13.02 14.49
C ASP A 50 0.97 -13.98 13.31
N LEU A 51 1.01 -13.45 12.09
CA LEU A 51 1.11 -14.22 10.86
C LEU A 51 2.57 -14.16 10.38
N LYS A 52 3.25 -15.29 10.41
CA LYS A 52 4.64 -15.40 9.96
C LYS A 52 4.70 -15.55 8.44
N LYS A 53 5.85 -15.26 7.86
CA LYS A 53 6.11 -15.36 6.42
C LYS A 53 5.58 -16.64 5.78
N GLN A 54 5.82 -17.80 6.40
CA GLN A 54 5.37 -19.10 5.88
C GLN A 54 3.83 -19.22 5.81
N GLU A 55 3.10 -18.60 6.73
CA GLU A 55 1.64 -18.58 6.75
C GLU A 55 1.10 -17.62 5.70
N ILE A 56 1.75 -16.44 5.57
CA ILE A 56 1.44 -15.44 4.54
C ILE A 56 1.63 -16.06 3.14
N GLU A 57 2.78 -16.69 2.88
CA GLU A 57 3.11 -17.28 1.58
C GLU A 57 2.11 -18.37 1.14
N LYS A 58 1.64 -19.19 2.08
CA LYS A 58 0.65 -20.25 1.77
C LYS A 58 -0.68 -19.72 1.28
N SER A 59 -1.10 -18.56 1.75
CA SER A 59 -2.39 -17.94 1.43
C SER A 59 -2.29 -16.81 0.40
N ASN A 60 -1.07 -16.34 0.05
CA ASN A 60 -0.88 -15.23 -0.88
C ASN A 60 -0.99 -15.68 -2.35
N LEU A 61 -2.21 -15.87 -2.83
CA LEU A 61 -2.53 -16.33 -4.19
C LEU A 61 -2.87 -15.17 -5.15
N GLY A 62 -2.78 -13.91 -4.69
CA GLY A 62 -3.03 -12.71 -5.50
C GLY A 62 -4.07 -11.76 -4.92
N GLN A 63 -4.81 -12.19 -3.89
CA GLN A 63 -5.74 -11.33 -3.19
C GLN A 63 -5.00 -10.28 -2.35
N ASP A 64 -5.68 -9.17 -2.10
CA ASP A 64 -5.14 -8.08 -1.29
C ASP A 64 -5.03 -8.46 0.19
N LEU A 65 -4.23 -7.71 0.93
CA LEU A 65 -3.93 -7.98 2.35
C LEU A 65 -5.19 -8.14 3.23
N PRO A 66 -6.29 -7.39 3.06
CA PRO A 66 -7.55 -7.63 3.78
C PRO A 66 -8.06 -9.07 3.69
N PHE A 67 -7.91 -9.72 2.55
CA PHE A 67 -8.34 -11.09 2.35
C PHE A 67 -7.35 -12.11 2.89
N LEU A 68 -6.05 -11.81 2.89
CA LEU A 68 -5.04 -12.67 3.51
C LEU A 68 -5.23 -12.80 5.01
N ILE A 69 -5.68 -11.73 5.68
CA ILE A 69 -5.92 -11.72 7.12
C ILE A 69 -7.35 -12.09 7.52
N SER A 70 -8.24 -12.38 6.56
CA SER A 70 -9.68 -12.60 6.80
C SER A 70 -9.99 -13.78 7.72
N LEU A 71 -9.12 -14.79 7.79
CA LEU A 71 -9.26 -15.92 8.70
C LEU A 71 -8.82 -15.59 10.14
N THR A 72 -8.28 -14.41 10.40
CA THR A 72 -7.98 -13.95 11.74
C THR A 72 -9.27 -13.65 12.51
N PRO A 73 -9.40 -14.07 13.78
CA PRO A 73 -10.61 -13.83 14.55
C PRO A 73 -11.05 -12.35 14.58
N SER A 74 -12.35 -12.12 14.43
CA SER A 74 -13.00 -10.80 14.47
C SER A 74 -12.72 -9.88 13.27
N ILE A 75 -12.20 -10.40 12.17
CA ILE A 75 -12.01 -9.66 10.91
C ILE A 75 -13.15 -10.00 9.95
N VAL A 76 -13.70 -8.98 9.31
CA VAL A 76 -14.64 -9.09 8.19
C VAL A 76 -14.06 -8.29 7.04
N SER A 77 -13.78 -8.95 5.93
CA SER A 77 -13.22 -8.33 4.73
C SER A 77 -14.31 -8.01 3.71
N THR A 78 -14.09 -6.95 2.93
CA THR A 78 -14.98 -6.49 1.86
C THR A 78 -14.21 -6.32 0.56
N SER A 79 -14.87 -6.46 -0.58
CA SER A 79 -14.32 -6.26 -1.92
C SER A 79 -15.38 -5.66 -2.82
N ASP A 80 -15.10 -4.51 -3.42
CA ASP A 80 -16.02 -3.83 -4.32
C ASP A 80 -16.18 -4.61 -5.64
N ALA A 81 -15.07 -5.10 -6.19
CA ALA A 81 -15.08 -5.98 -7.37
C ALA A 81 -15.53 -7.41 -7.07
N GLY A 82 -15.70 -7.80 -5.80
CA GLY A 82 -16.13 -9.14 -5.37
C GLY A 82 -15.09 -10.25 -5.52
N ALA A 83 -13.89 -9.96 -6.01
CA ALA A 83 -12.81 -10.94 -6.24
C ALA A 83 -11.69 -10.90 -5.18
N GLY A 84 -11.77 -10.02 -4.19
CA GLY A 84 -10.72 -9.83 -3.19
C GLY A 84 -9.47 -9.13 -3.72
N ILE A 85 -9.58 -8.43 -4.84
CA ILE A 85 -8.52 -7.70 -5.54
C ILE A 85 -9.07 -6.32 -5.91
N GLY A 86 -8.21 -5.31 -5.88
CA GLY A 86 -8.56 -3.93 -6.18
C GLY A 86 -9.04 -3.17 -4.94
N TYR A 87 -10.22 -2.58 -4.98
CA TYR A 87 -10.79 -1.90 -3.82
C TYR A 87 -11.27 -2.92 -2.79
N THR A 88 -10.48 -3.11 -1.76
CA THR A 88 -10.72 -4.04 -0.66
C THR A 88 -10.56 -3.34 0.69
N GLY A 89 -11.27 -3.84 1.68
CA GLY A 89 -11.22 -3.31 3.04
C GLY A 89 -11.50 -4.38 4.08
N PHE A 90 -11.40 -4.01 5.34
CA PHE A 90 -11.77 -4.88 6.46
C PHE A 90 -12.24 -4.06 7.66
N ARG A 91 -12.98 -4.73 8.54
CA ARG A 91 -13.36 -4.27 9.87
C ARG A 91 -12.82 -5.24 10.90
N ILE A 92 -12.37 -4.74 12.04
CA ILE A 92 -11.92 -5.56 13.17
C ILE A 92 -12.84 -5.27 14.36
N ARG A 93 -13.50 -6.30 14.92
CA ARG A 93 -14.52 -6.13 15.98
C ARG A 93 -15.60 -5.12 15.61
N GLY A 94 -15.95 -5.02 14.34
CA GLY A 94 -16.95 -4.07 13.82
C GLY A 94 -16.48 -2.62 13.70
N THR A 95 -15.24 -2.28 14.11
CA THR A 95 -14.73 -0.91 13.98
C THR A 95 -14.41 -0.56 12.55
N ASP A 96 -14.62 0.70 12.20
CA ASP A 96 -14.35 1.26 10.90
C ASP A 96 -12.83 1.26 10.58
N PRO A 97 -12.41 1.07 9.32
CA PRO A 97 -11.00 1.12 8.90
C PRO A 97 -10.26 2.40 9.33
N SER A 98 -10.95 3.55 9.40
CA SER A 98 -10.37 4.82 9.87
C SER A 98 -9.97 4.83 11.36
N ARG A 99 -10.36 3.80 12.10
CA ARG A 99 -10.04 3.61 13.53
C ARG A 99 -9.10 2.43 13.77
N ILE A 100 -8.43 1.98 12.73
CA ILE A 100 -7.45 0.90 12.75
C ILE A 100 -6.11 1.49 12.32
N ASN A 101 -5.16 1.52 13.24
CA ASN A 101 -3.80 1.97 12.95
C ASN A 101 -3.06 0.91 12.13
N VAL A 102 -2.38 1.33 11.08
CA VAL A 102 -1.53 0.45 10.27
C VAL A 102 -0.14 1.06 10.15
N THR A 103 0.88 0.27 10.40
CA THR A 103 2.27 0.70 10.22
C THR A 103 3.07 -0.27 9.37
N ILE A 104 4.03 0.26 8.62
CA ILE A 104 5.07 -0.52 7.93
C ILE A 104 6.41 -0.20 8.60
N ASN A 105 7.03 -1.18 9.26
CA ASN A 105 8.28 -1.00 10.01
C ASN A 105 8.23 0.15 11.04
N GLY A 106 7.04 0.38 11.64
CA GLY A 106 6.82 1.47 12.60
C GLY A 106 6.49 2.83 11.98
N ILE A 107 6.48 2.95 10.66
CA ILE A 107 6.06 4.16 9.93
C ILE A 107 4.55 4.11 9.70
N PRO A 108 3.78 5.16 10.06
CA PRO A 108 2.34 5.23 9.82
C PRO A 108 2.00 5.11 8.33
N LEU A 109 0.97 4.32 8.02
CA LEU A 109 0.48 4.11 6.65
C LEU A 109 -0.89 4.74 6.43
N ASN A 110 -1.68 4.97 7.48
CA ASN A 110 -2.99 5.57 7.35
C ASN A 110 -2.92 6.92 6.63
N ASP A 111 -3.75 7.07 5.61
CA ASP A 111 -3.89 8.33 4.88
C ASP A 111 -4.35 9.46 5.81
N SER A 112 -3.73 10.64 5.68
CA SER A 112 -3.96 11.75 6.60
C SER A 112 -5.34 12.42 6.46
N GLU A 113 -6.04 12.21 5.34
CA GLU A 113 -7.37 12.79 5.10
C GLU A 113 -8.48 11.81 5.45
N SER A 114 -8.43 10.58 4.90
CA SER A 114 -9.45 9.54 5.12
C SER A 114 -9.24 8.74 6.41
N GLN A 115 -8.05 8.80 7.01
CA GLN A 115 -7.61 7.98 8.15
C GLN A 115 -7.61 6.47 7.88
N GLY A 116 -7.89 6.05 6.64
CA GLY A 116 -7.90 4.66 6.20
C GLY A 116 -6.61 4.25 5.50
N VAL A 117 -6.59 3.02 5.02
CA VAL A 117 -5.52 2.49 4.14
C VAL A 117 -6.15 2.00 2.85
N TRP A 118 -5.63 2.47 1.74
CA TRP A 118 -6.03 2.06 0.39
C TRP A 118 -5.13 0.91 -0.08
N TRP A 119 -5.59 -0.34 0.14
CA TRP A 119 -4.80 -1.55 -0.11
C TRP A 119 -4.50 -1.76 -1.59
N VAL A 120 -5.37 -1.26 -2.46
CA VAL A 120 -5.19 -1.26 -3.92
C VAL A 120 -3.90 -0.58 -4.36
N ASN A 121 -3.41 0.41 -3.59
CA ASN A 121 -2.15 1.13 -3.87
C ASN A 121 -0.89 0.32 -3.49
N MET A 122 -1.05 -0.86 -2.89
CA MET A 122 0.05 -1.75 -2.48
C MET A 122 -0.16 -3.18 -2.97
N PRO A 123 -0.30 -3.41 -4.29
CA PRO A 123 -0.55 -4.73 -4.82
C PRO A 123 0.57 -5.70 -4.45
N ASP A 124 0.18 -6.92 -4.04
CA ASP A 124 1.11 -7.99 -3.66
C ASP A 124 2.14 -7.59 -2.60
N PHE A 125 1.83 -6.59 -1.75
CA PHE A 125 2.76 -6.16 -0.71
C PHE A 125 3.07 -7.27 0.29
N ALA A 126 2.14 -8.20 0.48
CA ALA A 126 2.29 -9.38 1.32
C ALA A 126 3.51 -10.25 0.94
N SER A 127 3.90 -10.31 -0.34
CA SER A 127 5.12 -10.99 -0.79
C SER A 127 6.41 -10.35 -0.23
N SER A 128 6.37 -9.09 0.18
CA SER A 128 7.50 -8.37 0.79
C SER A 128 7.47 -8.36 2.32
N LEU A 129 6.56 -9.12 2.96
CA LEU A 129 6.41 -9.14 4.41
C LEU A 129 7.09 -10.37 5.04
N GLU A 130 7.71 -10.14 6.18
CA GLU A 130 8.22 -11.16 7.10
C GLU A 130 7.18 -11.56 8.15
N ASN A 131 6.36 -10.58 8.58
CA ASN A 131 5.38 -10.77 9.64
C ASN A 131 4.27 -9.74 9.55
N ILE A 132 3.05 -10.14 9.91
CA ILE A 132 1.91 -9.28 10.15
C ILE A 132 1.44 -9.52 11.57
N GLN A 133 1.51 -8.51 12.44
CA GLN A 133 0.92 -8.59 13.76
C GLN A 133 -0.37 -7.76 13.83
N ILE A 134 -1.45 -8.39 14.25
CA ILE A 134 -2.78 -7.79 14.39
C ILE A 134 -3.11 -7.75 15.88
N GLN A 135 -3.11 -6.55 16.46
CA GLN A 135 -3.51 -6.28 17.84
C GLN A 135 -4.97 -5.82 17.86
N ARG A 136 -5.81 -6.50 18.64
CA ARG A 136 -7.26 -6.25 18.69
C ARG A 136 -7.63 -5.44 19.94
N GLY A 137 -8.10 -4.22 19.73
CA GLY A 137 -8.43 -3.23 20.76
C GLY A 137 -7.51 -2.02 20.69
N VAL A 138 -7.49 -1.21 21.73
CA VAL A 138 -6.76 0.07 21.76
C VAL A 138 -5.24 -0.08 21.57
N GLY A 139 -4.68 -1.24 21.86
CA GLY A 139 -3.25 -1.48 21.71
C GLY A 139 -2.40 -0.82 22.81
N THR A 140 -1.10 -0.69 22.54
CA THR A 140 -0.15 0.01 23.41
C THR A 140 -0.18 1.52 23.11
N SER A 141 0.25 2.35 24.07
CA SER A 141 0.34 3.82 23.90
C SER A 141 1.27 4.26 22.77
N THR A 142 2.10 3.36 22.28
CA THR A 142 3.06 3.59 21.20
C THR A 142 2.48 3.44 19.79
N ASN A 143 1.22 3.00 19.66
CA ASN A 143 0.62 2.70 18.35
C ASN A 143 0.17 3.94 17.54
N GLY A 144 0.20 5.15 18.10
CA GLY A 144 -0.08 6.38 17.37
C GLY A 144 -1.56 6.61 17.03
N ALA A 145 -1.79 7.42 16.01
CA ALA A 145 -3.13 7.79 15.55
C ALA A 145 -3.94 6.59 15.03
N ALA A 146 -5.28 6.69 15.08
CA ALA A 146 -6.23 5.65 14.66
C ALA A 146 -6.17 4.31 15.45
N ALA A 147 -5.31 4.15 16.46
CA ALA A 147 -5.18 2.94 17.26
C ALA A 147 -6.34 2.74 18.27
N PHE A 148 -7.57 2.91 17.82
CA PHE A 148 -8.77 2.79 18.67
C PHE A 148 -9.37 1.37 18.62
N GLY A 149 -9.58 0.83 17.43
CA GLY A 149 -10.22 -0.46 17.24
C GLY A 149 -9.24 -1.61 17.17
N ALA A 150 -8.11 -1.37 16.53
CA ALA A 150 -7.02 -2.33 16.36
C ALA A 150 -5.74 -1.63 15.89
N SER A 151 -4.63 -2.35 15.92
CA SER A 151 -3.38 -1.97 15.26
C SER A 151 -2.83 -3.13 14.44
N ILE A 152 -2.39 -2.82 13.21
CA ILE A 152 -1.74 -3.77 12.31
C ILE A 152 -0.31 -3.32 12.07
N ASN A 153 0.64 -4.14 12.46
CA ASN A 153 2.06 -3.87 12.28
C ASN A 153 2.61 -4.81 11.19
N LEU A 154 2.98 -4.22 10.07
CA LEU A 154 3.59 -4.90 8.92
C LEU A 154 5.11 -4.81 9.04
N LYS A 155 5.78 -5.94 9.07
CA LYS A 155 7.24 -6.02 9.04
C LYS A 155 7.69 -6.50 7.67
N THR A 156 8.53 -5.73 6.99
CA THR A 156 9.12 -6.13 5.71
C THR A 156 10.23 -7.18 5.91
N LEU A 157 10.73 -7.72 4.78
CA LEU A 157 11.74 -8.76 4.76
C LEU A 157 12.98 -8.37 5.61
N GLY A 158 13.44 -9.31 6.41
CA GLY A 158 14.72 -9.24 7.12
C GLY A 158 15.91 -9.54 6.19
N ILE A 159 17.13 -9.39 6.75
CA ILE A 159 18.37 -9.74 6.05
C ILE A 159 18.42 -11.27 5.90
N LYS A 160 18.64 -11.75 4.68
CA LYS A 160 18.84 -13.16 4.37
C LYS A 160 20.31 -13.45 4.17
N GLU A 161 20.79 -14.60 4.64
CA GLU A 161 22.19 -14.99 4.50
C GLU A 161 22.51 -15.46 3.07
N GLN A 162 21.57 -16.18 2.45
CA GLN A 162 21.79 -16.80 1.13
C GLN A 162 21.11 -16.00 0.01
N ALA A 163 21.78 -15.96 -1.14
CA ALA A 163 21.20 -15.46 -2.36
C ALA A 163 20.02 -16.32 -2.80
N TYR A 164 18.98 -15.70 -3.36
CA TYR A 164 17.82 -16.42 -3.86
C TYR A 164 17.20 -15.74 -5.08
N ALA A 165 16.55 -16.57 -5.87
CA ALA A 165 15.61 -16.14 -6.90
C ALA A 165 14.34 -16.98 -6.76
N LYS A 166 13.17 -16.32 -6.71
CA LYS A 166 11.89 -16.98 -6.55
C LYS A 166 10.90 -16.40 -7.53
N THR A 167 10.09 -17.26 -8.14
CA THR A 167 8.91 -16.86 -8.91
C THR A 167 7.69 -17.45 -8.27
N SER A 168 6.60 -16.67 -8.23
CA SER A 168 5.32 -17.12 -7.73
C SER A 168 4.24 -16.71 -8.72
N ASN A 169 3.58 -17.69 -9.33
CA ASN A 169 2.51 -17.46 -10.28
C ASN A 169 1.25 -18.16 -9.78
N SER A 170 0.13 -17.49 -9.83
CA SER A 170 -1.17 -18.07 -9.49
C SER A 170 -2.23 -17.66 -10.49
N MET A 171 -3.25 -18.51 -10.61
CA MET A 171 -4.41 -18.30 -11.45
C MET A 171 -5.66 -18.66 -10.64
N GLY A 172 -6.73 -17.89 -10.81
CA GLY A 172 -7.97 -18.06 -10.06
C GLY A 172 -9.21 -17.69 -10.86
N SER A 173 -10.36 -17.68 -10.19
CA SER A 173 -11.64 -17.26 -10.77
C SER A 173 -11.55 -15.83 -11.32
N PHE A 174 -12.45 -15.49 -12.24
CA PHE A 174 -12.56 -14.18 -12.88
C PHE A 174 -11.29 -13.77 -13.63
N ASN A 175 -10.67 -14.74 -14.33
CA ASN A 175 -9.40 -14.56 -15.06
C ASN A 175 -8.30 -13.92 -14.19
N THR A 176 -8.33 -14.15 -12.88
CA THR A 176 -7.32 -13.64 -11.98
C THR A 176 -5.98 -14.29 -12.25
N LEU A 177 -4.97 -13.47 -12.51
CA LEU A 177 -3.59 -13.90 -12.72
C LEU A 177 -2.67 -13.07 -11.83
N LYS A 178 -1.78 -13.75 -11.13
CA LYS A 178 -0.65 -13.11 -10.41
C LYS A 178 0.65 -13.61 -10.98
N ASN A 179 1.57 -12.70 -11.26
CA ASN A 179 2.95 -12.98 -11.63
C ASN A 179 3.87 -12.20 -10.71
N ASN A 180 4.78 -12.89 -10.03
CA ASN A 180 5.72 -12.30 -9.09
C ASN A 180 7.11 -12.89 -9.29
N VAL A 181 8.13 -12.02 -9.21
CA VAL A 181 9.54 -12.37 -9.21
C VAL A 181 10.21 -11.67 -8.04
N GLU A 182 10.94 -12.45 -7.25
CA GLU A 182 11.71 -11.98 -6.09
C GLU A 182 13.17 -12.40 -6.27
N LEU A 183 14.09 -11.48 -5.98
CA LEU A 183 15.53 -11.68 -6.05
C LEU A 183 16.16 -11.14 -4.77
N GLY A 184 17.19 -11.83 -4.29
CA GLY A 184 17.98 -11.35 -3.17
C GLY A 184 19.44 -11.79 -3.31
N THR A 185 20.34 -10.93 -2.90
CA THR A 185 21.79 -11.22 -2.98
C THR A 185 22.28 -12.12 -1.85
N GLY A 186 21.49 -12.28 -0.79
CA GLY A 186 22.02 -12.73 0.49
C GLY A 186 22.97 -11.69 1.08
N THR A 187 23.79 -12.09 2.03
CA THR A 187 24.80 -11.20 2.61
C THR A 187 26.04 -11.14 1.73
N ILE A 188 26.49 -9.92 1.42
CA ILE A 188 27.71 -9.63 0.68
C ILE A 188 28.73 -9.07 1.67
N ASN A 189 29.90 -9.69 1.74
CA ASN A 189 31.00 -9.33 2.66
C ASN A 189 30.52 -9.17 4.12
N ASP A 190 29.52 -9.92 4.53
CA ASP A 190 28.89 -9.87 5.86
C ASP A 190 28.40 -8.48 6.30
N LYS A 191 28.16 -7.56 5.37
CA LYS A 191 27.81 -6.16 5.65
C LYS A 191 26.67 -5.61 4.81
N PHE A 192 26.40 -6.17 3.63
CA PHE A 192 25.40 -5.66 2.72
C PHE A 192 24.41 -6.74 2.33
N SER A 193 23.18 -6.35 2.07
CA SER A 193 22.14 -7.21 1.49
C SER A 193 21.21 -6.38 0.61
N PHE A 194 20.79 -6.93 -0.52
CA PHE A 194 19.81 -6.30 -1.40
C PHE A 194 18.71 -7.29 -1.75
N ASP A 195 17.47 -6.81 -1.73
CA ASP A 195 16.28 -7.56 -2.11
C ASP A 195 15.46 -6.74 -3.11
N ALA A 196 14.87 -7.42 -4.08
CA ALA A 196 14.01 -6.82 -5.10
C ALA A 196 12.81 -7.73 -5.38
N ARG A 197 11.66 -7.12 -5.66
CA ARG A 197 10.44 -7.80 -6.12
C ARG A 197 9.76 -6.99 -7.22
N LEU A 198 9.25 -7.69 -8.22
CA LEU A 198 8.33 -7.16 -9.24
C LEU A 198 7.06 -8.02 -9.23
N SER A 199 5.89 -7.39 -9.32
CA SER A 199 4.63 -8.11 -9.36
C SER A 199 3.62 -7.45 -10.28
N ARG A 200 2.76 -8.27 -10.89
CA ARG A 200 1.57 -7.85 -11.60
C ARG A 200 0.41 -8.76 -11.24
N ILE A 201 -0.74 -8.16 -10.94
CA ILE A 201 -2.00 -8.87 -10.70
C ILE A 201 -3.04 -8.31 -11.67
N THR A 202 -3.77 -9.18 -12.35
CA THR A 202 -4.92 -8.82 -13.18
C THR A 202 -6.13 -9.64 -12.77
N SER A 203 -7.34 -9.08 -12.88
CA SER A 203 -8.60 -9.76 -12.64
C SER A 203 -9.72 -9.08 -13.41
N ASP A 204 -10.73 -9.84 -13.86
CA ASP A 204 -11.95 -9.27 -14.43
C ASP A 204 -12.97 -8.88 -13.35
N GLY A 205 -12.77 -9.32 -12.09
CA GLY A 205 -13.72 -9.12 -11.01
C GLY A 205 -14.97 -10.02 -11.12
N TYR A 206 -15.70 -10.14 -10.00
CA TYR A 206 -17.02 -10.80 -9.99
C TYR A 206 -18.13 -9.85 -10.47
N ILE A 207 -18.02 -8.58 -10.11
CA ILE A 207 -18.97 -7.52 -10.51
C ILE A 207 -18.71 -7.16 -11.97
N ASP A 208 -19.77 -6.91 -12.75
CA ASP A 208 -19.68 -6.59 -14.17
C ASP A 208 -18.71 -5.45 -14.43
N ARG A 209 -17.77 -5.64 -15.37
CA ARG A 209 -16.71 -4.66 -15.76
C ARG A 209 -15.68 -4.32 -14.70
N ALA A 210 -15.77 -4.84 -13.48
CA ALA A 210 -14.89 -4.48 -12.36
C ALA A 210 -13.46 -5.04 -12.50
N THR A 211 -12.83 -4.73 -13.63
CA THR A 211 -11.47 -5.17 -13.97
C THR A 211 -10.42 -4.47 -13.12
N SER A 212 -9.30 -5.16 -12.88
CA SER A 212 -8.11 -4.64 -12.19
C SER A 212 -6.85 -5.00 -12.95
N ASP A 213 -5.94 -4.03 -13.17
CA ASP A 213 -4.54 -4.23 -13.62
C ASP A 213 -3.61 -3.52 -12.63
N LEU A 214 -3.01 -4.29 -11.76
CA LEU A 214 -2.22 -3.82 -10.63
C LEU A 214 -0.76 -4.20 -10.84
N LYS A 215 0.15 -3.23 -10.69
CA LYS A 215 1.59 -3.43 -10.83
C LYS A 215 2.30 -2.90 -9.60
N SER A 216 3.34 -3.60 -9.16
CA SER A 216 4.13 -3.13 -8.03
C SER A 216 5.59 -3.56 -8.11
N PHE A 217 6.43 -2.79 -7.42
CA PHE A 217 7.79 -3.20 -7.13
C PHE A 217 8.13 -2.94 -5.65
N TYR A 218 9.16 -3.63 -5.19
CA TYR A 218 9.78 -3.46 -3.89
C TYR A 218 11.29 -3.58 -4.04
N LEU A 219 12.03 -2.65 -3.48
CA LEU A 219 13.49 -2.65 -3.43
C LEU A 219 13.92 -2.37 -1.99
N GLN A 220 14.88 -3.13 -1.50
CA GLN A 220 15.48 -2.95 -0.19
C GLN A 220 16.99 -3.09 -0.29
N GLY A 221 17.72 -2.16 0.31
CA GLY A 221 19.17 -2.26 0.52
C GLY A 221 19.48 -2.10 2.00
N SER A 222 20.33 -2.95 2.54
CA SER A 222 20.75 -2.91 3.94
C SER A 222 22.27 -2.89 4.05
N TYR A 223 22.77 -2.02 4.92
CA TYR A 223 24.12 -2.08 5.49
C TYR A 223 24.02 -2.41 6.96
N PHE A 224 24.85 -3.30 7.44
CA PHE A 224 24.87 -3.69 8.85
C PHE A 224 26.27 -4.03 9.33
N ASP A 225 26.53 -3.71 10.58
CA ASP A 225 27.73 -4.10 11.33
C ASP A 225 27.33 -4.77 12.67
N ASP A 226 28.28 -4.92 13.59
CA ASP A 226 28.03 -5.59 14.87
C ASP A 226 27.02 -4.85 15.75
N ASN A 227 26.85 -3.54 15.57
CA ASN A 227 26.06 -2.68 16.45
C ASN A 227 25.01 -1.84 15.74
N SER A 228 25.00 -1.78 14.41
CA SER A 228 24.09 -0.89 13.69
C SER A 228 23.57 -1.50 12.37
N ILE A 229 22.39 -1.03 11.98
CA ILE A 229 21.76 -1.36 10.71
C ILE A 229 21.27 -0.06 10.08
N ILE A 230 21.61 0.15 8.81
CA ILE A 230 20.98 1.15 7.93
C ILE A 230 20.22 0.40 6.87
N ARG A 231 18.94 0.74 6.67
CA ARG A 231 18.09 0.12 5.66
C ARG A 231 17.34 1.16 4.85
N GLY A 232 17.54 1.15 3.54
CA GLY A 232 16.76 1.91 2.59
C GLY A 232 15.70 1.00 1.94
N ILE A 233 14.46 1.46 1.86
CA ILE A 233 13.35 0.73 1.24
C ILE A 233 12.64 1.68 0.28
N VAL A 234 12.36 1.19 -0.94
CA VAL A 234 11.48 1.87 -1.89
C VAL A 234 10.48 0.85 -2.40
N PHE A 235 9.21 1.19 -2.34
CA PHE A 235 8.16 0.36 -2.95
C PHE A 235 7.08 1.23 -3.58
N SER A 236 6.45 0.68 -4.61
CA SER A 236 5.45 1.41 -5.38
C SER A 236 4.35 0.46 -5.84
N GLY A 237 3.14 0.99 -5.91
CA GLY A 237 1.98 0.36 -6.52
C GLY A 237 1.33 1.28 -7.53
N LYS A 238 1.01 0.73 -8.69
CA LYS A 238 0.20 1.37 -9.72
C LYS A 238 -1.05 0.56 -9.93
N GLU A 239 -2.18 1.22 -9.81
CA GLU A 239 -3.48 0.64 -10.12
C GLU A 239 -4.09 1.22 -11.39
N ARG A 240 -4.89 0.40 -12.06
CA ARG A 240 -5.97 0.77 -12.94
C ARG A 240 -7.13 -0.17 -12.67
N THR A 241 -8.15 0.35 -12.01
CA THR A 241 -9.34 -0.43 -11.61
C THR A 241 -10.59 0.20 -12.19
N TYR A 242 -11.51 -0.63 -12.69
CA TYR A 242 -12.82 -0.16 -13.07
C TYR A 242 -13.69 0.00 -11.81
N GLN A 243 -14.46 1.08 -11.73
CA GLN A 243 -15.24 1.42 -10.54
C GLN A 243 -16.41 0.45 -10.32
N ALA A 244 -16.54 -0.03 -9.08
CA ALA A 244 -17.67 -0.84 -8.62
C ALA A 244 -18.12 -0.37 -7.22
N TRP A 245 -17.95 0.92 -6.92
CA TRP A 245 -18.06 1.48 -5.58
C TRP A 245 -19.49 1.58 -5.03
N ASN A 246 -20.51 1.54 -5.92
CA ASN A 246 -21.91 1.70 -5.51
C ASN A 246 -22.52 0.41 -4.91
N GLY A 247 -21.82 -0.73 -5.08
CA GLY A 247 -22.36 -2.04 -4.71
C GLY A 247 -23.58 -2.46 -5.55
N VAL A 248 -24.10 -3.64 -5.25
CA VAL A 248 -25.30 -4.19 -5.92
C VAL A 248 -26.55 -3.79 -5.14
N PRO A 249 -27.51 -3.08 -5.75
CA PRO A 249 -28.78 -2.75 -5.09
C PRO A 249 -29.56 -4.00 -4.64
N LYS A 250 -30.21 -3.93 -3.48
CA LYS A 250 -30.90 -5.07 -2.86
C LYS A 250 -31.88 -5.79 -3.80
N ASN A 251 -32.60 -5.05 -4.64
CA ASN A 251 -33.56 -5.60 -5.59
C ASN A 251 -32.93 -6.40 -6.73
N PHE A 252 -31.62 -6.28 -6.96
CA PHE A 252 -30.88 -7.07 -7.96
C PHE A 252 -30.23 -8.33 -7.38
N LEU A 253 -30.18 -8.49 -6.05
CA LEU A 253 -29.49 -9.63 -5.43
C LEU A 253 -30.01 -10.99 -5.85
N ASP A 254 -31.30 -11.10 -6.18
CA ASP A 254 -31.93 -12.36 -6.61
C ASP A 254 -31.89 -12.57 -8.14
N THR A 255 -31.72 -11.50 -8.92
CA THR A 255 -31.85 -11.53 -10.39
C THR A 255 -30.54 -11.23 -11.14
N ASN A 256 -29.71 -10.34 -10.61
CA ASN A 256 -28.44 -9.93 -11.21
C ASN A 256 -27.41 -9.54 -10.14
N ARG A 257 -26.75 -10.53 -9.56
CA ARG A 257 -25.77 -10.32 -8.46
C ARG A 257 -24.47 -9.69 -8.91
N THR A 258 -24.21 -9.61 -10.21
CA THR A 258 -23.00 -9.00 -10.79
C THR A 258 -23.22 -7.57 -11.24
N TYR A 259 -24.45 -7.04 -11.05
CA TYR A 259 -24.83 -5.72 -11.53
C TYR A 259 -23.85 -4.64 -11.07
N ASN A 260 -23.42 -3.81 -12.03
CA ASN A 260 -22.65 -2.61 -11.80
C ASN A 260 -23.39 -1.39 -12.41
N SER A 261 -23.63 -0.38 -11.61
CA SER A 261 -24.30 0.86 -12.06
C SER A 261 -23.44 1.71 -12.99
N TYR A 262 -22.14 1.56 -12.93
CA TYR A 262 -21.21 2.22 -13.84
C TYR A 262 -21.20 1.50 -15.18
N THR A 263 -21.41 2.26 -16.27
CA THR A 263 -21.55 1.69 -17.62
C THR A 263 -20.63 2.31 -18.66
N TYR A 264 -20.07 3.48 -18.35
CA TYR A 264 -19.09 4.12 -19.24
C TYR A 264 -17.82 3.26 -19.34
N GLU A 265 -17.30 3.09 -20.55
CA GLU A 265 -16.19 2.15 -20.83
C GLU A 265 -14.93 2.46 -20.01
N ASN A 266 -14.65 3.75 -19.75
CA ASN A 266 -13.46 4.19 -19.04
C ASN A 266 -13.76 4.76 -17.63
N GLU A 267 -14.78 4.23 -16.97
CA GLU A 267 -15.10 4.56 -15.57
C GLU A 267 -14.06 3.94 -14.63
N VAL A 268 -12.86 4.48 -14.63
CA VAL A 268 -11.68 3.90 -13.97
C VAL A 268 -11.12 4.78 -12.88
N ASP A 269 -10.45 4.15 -11.92
CA ASP A 269 -9.45 4.76 -11.07
C ASP A 269 -8.06 4.37 -11.58
N ASN A 270 -7.14 5.32 -11.58
CA ASN A 270 -5.77 5.16 -12.04
C ASN A 270 -4.86 5.97 -11.13
N TYR A 271 -4.17 5.28 -10.22
CA TYR A 271 -3.35 5.90 -9.21
C TYR A 271 -1.98 5.22 -9.10
N LEU A 272 -0.96 6.02 -8.87
CA LEU A 272 0.41 5.58 -8.59
C LEU A 272 0.82 6.10 -7.22
N GLN A 273 1.27 5.22 -6.34
CA GLN A 273 1.82 5.61 -5.05
C GLN A 273 3.21 5.00 -4.85
N THR A 274 4.16 5.82 -4.44
CA THR A 274 5.55 5.40 -4.18
C THR A 274 5.96 5.82 -2.78
N HIS A 275 6.53 4.88 -2.03
CA HIS A 275 6.99 5.04 -0.67
C HIS A 275 8.52 4.92 -0.60
N TYR A 276 9.14 5.81 0.13
CA TYR A 276 10.57 5.82 0.44
C TYR A 276 10.74 5.77 1.95
N GLN A 277 11.57 4.87 2.43
CA GLN A 277 11.88 4.74 3.86
C GLN A 277 13.39 4.60 4.05
N LEU A 278 13.93 5.29 5.05
CA LEU A 278 15.31 5.14 5.49
C LEU A 278 15.31 4.90 7.01
N HIS A 279 15.78 3.74 7.42
CA HIS A 279 15.84 3.32 8.82
C HIS A 279 17.29 3.27 9.27
N TYR A 280 17.54 3.76 10.47
CA TYR A 280 18.79 3.58 11.21
C TYR A 280 18.49 3.04 12.60
N SER A 281 19.09 1.91 12.92
CA SER A 281 18.99 1.28 14.23
C SER A 281 20.39 1.05 14.79
N LYS A 282 20.60 1.36 16.08
CA LYS A 282 21.88 1.18 16.77
C LYS A 282 21.70 0.64 18.17
N SER A 283 22.45 -0.42 18.49
CA SER A 283 22.64 -0.88 19.86
C SER A 283 23.74 -0.05 20.51
N LEU A 284 23.37 0.83 21.44
CA LEU A 284 24.32 1.65 22.19
C LEU A 284 25.08 0.82 23.23
N ASN A 285 24.39 -0.17 23.79
CA ASN A 285 24.92 -1.22 24.68
C ASN A 285 23.92 -2.37 24.75
N ILE A 286 24.21 -3.42 25.52
CA ILE A 286 23.39 -4.63 25.62
C ILE A 286 21.93 -4.36 26.06
N ASN A 287 21.69 -3.24 26.71
CA ASN A 287 20.38 -2.87 27.27
C ASN A 287 19.72 -1.68 26.57
N THR A 288 20.42 -0.99 25.66
CA THR A 288 19.95 0.28 25.10
C THR A 288 20.02 0.27 23.59
N ASN A 289 18.87 0.48 22.96
CA ASN A 289 18.74 0.54 21.51
C ASN A 289 18.12 1.87 21.08
N PHE A 290 18.68 2.49 20.06
CA PHE A 290 18.19 3.69 19.43
C PHE A 290 17.73 3.38 18.01
N ASN A 291 16.57 3.92 17.62
CA ASN A 291 16.03 3.80 16.27
C ASN A 291 15.56 5.16 15.77
N VAL A 292 15.78 5.42 14.51
CA VAL A 292 15.20 6.57 13.79
C VAL A 292 14.86 6.14 12.38
N ALA A 293 13.73 6.62 11.87
CA ALA A 293 13.34 6.38 10.48
C ALA A 293 12.77 7.66 9.86
N GLY A 294 13.26 8.00 8.67
CA GLY A 294 12.67 9.00 7.80
C GLY A 294 11.81 8.32 6.74
N HIS A 295 10.69 8.95 6.36
CA HIS A 295 9.83 8.45 5.31
C HIS A 295 9.29 9.57 4.42
N PHE A 296 9.01 9.21 3.18
CA PHE A 296 8.33 10.06 2.21
C PHE A 296 7.47 9.19 1.30
N THR A 297 6.23 9.61 1.08
CA THR A 297 5.28 8.97 0.17
C THR A 297 4.78 10.01 -0.80
N HIS A 298 4.81 9.69 -2.09
CA HIS A 298 4.20 10.48 -3.15
C HIS A 298 3.11 9.68 -3.82
N GLY A 299 1.96 10.29 -4.01
CA GLY A 299 0.82 9.70 -4.69
C GLY A 299 0.24 10.64 -5.73
N GLU A 300 -0.07 10.11 -6.92
CA GLU A 300 -0.68 10.88 -8.00
C GLU A 300 -1.61 9.99 -8.83
N GLY A 301 -2.79 10.51 -9.12
CA GLY A 301 -3.74 9.82 -9.98
C GLY A 301 -5.09 10.49 -10.06
N TYR A 302 -6.01 9.83 -10.73
CA TYR A 302 -7.36 10.31 -10.95
C TYR A 302 -8.36 9.16 -11.05
N TYR A 303 -9.59 9.46 -10.74
CA TYR A 303 -10.71 8.67 -11.24
C TYR A 303 -11.49 9.42 -12.31
N GLU A 304 -11.92 8.68 -13.35
CA GLU A 304 -12.65 9.20 -14.50
C GLU A 304 -14.10 8.76 -14.42
N GLN A 305 -15.01 9.66 -14.72
CA GLN A 305 -16.45 9.40 -14.67
C GLN A 305 -17.18 10.11 -15.79
N GLU A 306 -18.11 9.39 -16.43
CA GLU A 306 -19.17 9.98 -17.24
C GLU A 306 -20.26 10.54 -16.31
N LYS A 307 -20.77 11.70 -16.67
CA LYS A 307 -21.85 12.40 -15.96
C LYS A 307 -22.87 12.89 -16.95
N ILE A 308 -24.13 12.55 -16.74
CA ILE A 308 -25.24 12.85 -17.64
C ILE A 308 -26.07 13.99 -17.07
N GLY A 309 -26.36 15.01 -17.91
CA GLY A 309 -27.25 16.12 -17.57
C GLY A 309 -26.74 17.04 -16.46
N GLU A 310 -25.44 17.16 -16.31
CA GLU A 310 -24.82 18.00 -15.26
C GLU A 310 -24.99 19.49 -15.57
N ASN A 311 -25.26 20.30 -14.52
CA ASN A 311 -25.43 21.75 -14.70
C ASN A 311 -24.08 22.41 -15.03
N LEU A 312 -24.05 23.19 -16.11
CA LEU A 312 -22.83 23.88 -16.57
C LEU A 312 -22.18 24.75 -15.47
N LEU A 313 -23.01 25.44 -14.67
CA LEU A 313 -22.50 26.33 -13.61
C LEU A 313 -21.76 25.60 -12.50
N ASP A 314 -22.10 24.33 -12.22
CA ASP A 314 -21.40 23.51 -11.20
C ASP A 314 -19.97 23.17 -11.61
N TYR A 315 -19.67 23.36 -12.90
CA TYR A 315 -18.36 23.14 -13.51
C TYR A 315 -17.69 24.43 -13.97
N ASN A 316 -18.12 25.59 -13.47
CA ASN A 316 -17.60 26.90 -13.87
C ASN A 316 -17.72 27.18 -15.40
N LEU A 317 -18.72 26.60 -16.05
CA LEU A 317 -19.08 26.86 -17.45
C LEU A 317 -20.29 27.76 -17.50
N SER A 318 -20.29 28.73 -18.43
CA SER A 318 -21.45 29.61 -18.64
C SER A 318 -22.52 28.87 -19.43
N ASN A 319 -23.78 29.27 -19.24
CA ASN A 319 -24.88 28.81 -20.07
C ASN A 319 -24.63 29.16 -21.55
N ILE A 320 -25.12 28.33 -22.44
CA ILE A 320 -24.95 28.50 -23.89
C ILE A 320 -26.28 28.96 -24.48
N PHE A 321 -26.22 29.99 -25.31
CA PHE A 321 -27.38 30.54 -25.99
C PHE A 321 -27.34 30.16 -27.47
N ILE A 322 -28.39 29.46 -27.96
CA ILE A 322 -28.54 29.06 -29.35
C ILE A 322 -29.88 29.60 -29.83
N GLY A 323 -29.87 30.73 -30.58
CA GLY A 323 -31.09 31.43 -30.92
C GLY A 323 -31.84 31.91 -29.68
N ASN A 324 -33.07 31.44 -29.47
CA ASN A 324 -33.88 31.75 -28.29
C ASN A 324 -33.76 30.71 -27.17
N ASP A 325 -33.01 29.65 -27.37
CA ASP A 325 -32.88 28.57 -26.43
C ASP A 325 -31.63 28.75 -25.53
N THR A 326 -31.76 28.39 -24.27
CA THR A 326 -30.67 28.43 -23.28
C THR A 326 -30.36 27.01 -22.84
N ILE A 327 -29.16 26.55 -23.14
CA ILE A 327 -28.62 25.27 -22.65
C ILE A 327 -27.96 25.51 -21.30
N THR A 328 -28.45 24.84 -20.25
CA THR A 328 -27.99 24.98 -18.87
C THR A 328 -27.32 23.72 -18.35
N SER A 329 -27.41 22.60 -19.07
CA SER A 329 -26.84 21.31 -18.68
C SER A 329 -26.17 20.62 -19.85
N THR A 330 -25.26 19.70 -19.55
CA THR A 330 -24.50 18.96 -20.55
C THR A 330 -24.16 17.57 -20.04
N ASP A 331 -23.98 16.64 -20.94
CA ASP A 331 -23.25 15.39 -20.65
C ASP A 331 -21.77 15.68 -20.73
N LEU A 332 -21.00 15.13 -19.79
CA LEU A 332 -19.57 15.37 -19.70
C LEU A 332 -18.79 14.16 -19.16
N ILE A 333 -17.50 14.15 -19.46
CA ILE A 333 -16.53 13.23 -18.83
C ILE A 333 -15.58 14.07 -18.01
N ARG A 334 -15.47 13.73 -16.73
CA ARG A 334 -14.58 14.41 -15.79
C ARG A 334 -13.52 13.48 -15.21
N ARG A 335 -12.38 14.06 -14.86
CA ARG A 335 -11.38 13.46 -13.99
C ARG A 335 -11.29 14.22 -12.68
N LYS A 336 -11.31 13.49 -11.57
CA LYS A 336 -10.99 14.05 -10.26
C LYS A 336 -9.63 13.53 -9.84
N TRP A 337 -8.71 14.45 -9.68
CA TRP A 337 -7.31 14.20 -9.38
C TRP A 337 -6.99 14.31 -7.90
N LEU A 338 -6.09 13.48 -7.47
CA LEU A 338 -5.37 13.61 -6.20
C LEU A 338 -3.87 13.58 -6.51
N ASN A 339 -3.15 14.59 -6.00
CA ASN A 339 -1.69 14.63 -5.98
C ASN A 339 -1.29 14.95 -4.54
N ASN A 340 -0.60 14.02 -3.88
CA ASN A 340 -0.30 14.16 -2.46
C ASN A 340 1.12 13.74 -2.10
N ASP A 341 1.65 14.43 -1.09
CA ASP A 341 2.91 14.15 -0.44
C ASP A 341 2.71 13.94 1.05
N PHE A 342 3.30 12.87 1.59
CA PHE A 342 3.31 12.57 3.01
C PHE A 342 4.72 12.20 3.45
N GLY A 343 5.29 12.95 4.38
CA GLY A 343 6.66 12.71 4.84
C GLY A 343 6.83 13.00 6.32
N GLY A 344 7.84 12.36 6.93
CA GLY A 344 8.06 12.53 8.34
C GLY A 344 9.26 11.77 8.88
N VAL A 345 9.40 11.83 10.20
CA VAL A 345 10.45 11.15 10.96
C VAL A 345 9.82 10.50 12.19
N THR A 346 10.23 9.27 12.48
CA THR A 346 9.93 8.58 13.73
C THR A 346 11.22 8.25 14.46
N PHE A 347 11.22 8.26 15.79
CA PHE A 347 12.38 7.86 16.59
C PHE A 347 11.95 7.13 17.85
N SER A 348 12.80 6.25 18.37
CA SER A 348 12.62 5.63 19.67
C SER A 348 13.96 5.29 20.34
N LEU A 349 13.97 5.41 21.66
CA LEU A 349 15.03 4.93 22.55
C LEU A 349 14.41 3.88 23.48
N ASN A 350 14.93 2.66 23.41
CA ASN A 350 14.49 1.55 24.24
C ASN A 350 15.60 1.22 25.25
N HIS A 351 15.29 1.24 26.54
CA HIS A 351 16.23 0.90 27.60
C HIS A 351 15.65 -0.14 28.54
N LYS A 352 16.34 -1.26 28.68
CA LYS A 352 15.93 -2.37 29.54
C LYS A 352 16.72 -2.33 30.84
N MET A 353 16.03 -2.19 31.97
CA MET A 353 16.60 -2.26 33.32
C MET A 353 15.94 -3.41 34.09
N ASN A 354 16.68 -4.48 34.38
CA ASN A 354 16.14 -5.64 35.08
C ASN A 354 14.78 -6.10 34.53
N ASN A 355 13.70 -5.85 35.24
CA ASN A 355 12.33 -6.20 34.91
C ASN A 355 11.53 -5.05 34.29
N VAL A 356 12.14 -3.87 34.10
CA VAL A 356 11.49 -2.68 33.53
C VAL A 356 12.04 -2.42 32.13
N ASN A 357 11.16 -2.19 31.19
CA ASN A 357 11.50 -1.74 29.86
C ASN A 357 10.98 -0.30 29.67
N LEU A 358 11.92 0.64 29.55
CA LEU A 358 11.61 2.04 29.32
C LEU A 358 11.68 2.33 27.81
N ILE A 359 10.61 2.90 27.27
CA ILE A 359 10.52 3.32 25.87
C ILE A 359 10.24 4.81 25.86
N LEU A 360 11.09 5.57 25.19
CA LEU A 360 10.89 6.98 24.87
C LEU A 360 10.91 7.12 23.36
N GLY A 361 9.90 7.73 22.79
CA GLY A 361 9.85 7.89 21.34
C GLY A 361 8.93 9.02 20.89
N GLY A 362 8.90 9.22 19.59
CA GLY A 362 8.02 10.21 18.99
C GLY A 362 8.03 10.13 17.47
N ALA A 363 7.10 10.87 16.88
CA ALA A 363 6.95 11.01 15.44
C ALA A 363 6.55 12.45 15.09
N TYR A 364 7.01 12.89 13.94
CA TYR A 364 6.54 14.10 13.27
C TYR A 364 6.25 13.78 11.82
N SER A 365 5.09 14.19 11.33
CA SER A 365 4.75 14.06 9.92
C SER A 365 4.02 15.28 9.37
N ARG A 366 4.16 15.48 8.07
CA ARG A 366 3.46 16.49 7.29
C ARG A 366 2.84 15.84 6.06
N TYR A 367 1.59 16.17 5.82
CA TYR A 367 0.85 15.83 4.62
C TYR A 367 0.50 17.08 3.83
N SER A 368 0.54 16.98 2.50
CA SER A 368 0.04 17.99 1.56
C SER A 368 -0.68 17.29 0.43
N GLY A 369 -1.97 17.56 0.23
CA GLY A 369 -2.80 16.98 -0.83
C GLY A 369 -3.43 18.06 -1.68
N GLN A 370 -3.40 17.87 -3.00
CA GLN A 370 -4.10 18.70 -3.97
C GLN A 370 -5.21 17.88 -4.60
N HIS A 371 -6.45 18.35 -4.48
CA HIS A 371 -7.62 17.79 -5.12
C HIS A 371 -8.10 18.75 -6.19
N TYR A 372 -8.15 18.31 -7.43
CA TYR A 372 -8.65 19.14 -8.52
C TYR A 372 -9.46 18.32 -9.52
N GLY A 373 -10.36 18.98 -10.23
CA GLY A 373 -11.22 18.33 -11.20
C GLY A 373 -11.11 18.97 -12.58
N ASN A 374 -10.95 18.11 -13.59
CA ASN A 374 -10.92 18.52 -14.99
C ASN A 374 -12.08 17.88 -15.75
N ILE A 375 -12.76 18.67 -16.59
CA ILE A 375 -13.59 18.16 -17.67
C ILE A 375 -12.66 17.83 -18.84
N ILE A 376 -12.75 16.62 -19.37
CA ILE A 376 -11.96 16.17 -20.51
C ILE A 376 -12.80 16.08 -21.79
N TRP A 377 -14.11 16.04 -21.64
CA TRP A 377 -15.09 16.09 -22.73
C TRP A 377 -16.42 16.62 -22.21
N ALA A 378 -17.13 17.36 -23.03
CA ALA A 378 -18.52 17.76 -22.80
C ALA A 378 -19.26 17.87 -24.12
N GLU A 379 -20.54 17.45 -24.14
CA GLU A 379 -21.41 17.61 -25.32
C GLU A 379 -21.58 19.10 -25.65
N TYR A 380 -21.81 19.92 -24.63
CA TYR A 380 -21.90 21.38 -24.74
C TYR A 380 -20.90 22.03 -23.80
N ALA A 381 -20.05 22.93 -24.30
CA ALA A 381 -19.08 23.68 -23.53
C ALA A 381 -18.98 25.12 -24.02
N SER A 382 -19.17 26.10 -23.14
CA SER A 382 -19.15 27.53 -23.47
C SER A 382 -17.74 28.06 -23.77
N ASN A 383 -16.70 27.39 -23.30
CA ASN A 383 -15.30 27.84 -23.46
C ASN A 383 -14.56 27.19 -24.64
N GLY A 384 -15.15 26.17 -25.30
CA GLY A 384 -14.56 25.47 -26.44
C GLY A 384 -13.26 24.71 -26.13
N THR A 385 -12.89 24.50 -24.85
CA THR A 385 -11.69 23.83 -24.45
C THR A 385 -11.97 22.41 -23.97
N TYR A 386 -11.08 21.46 -24.31
CA TYR A 386 -11.19 20.05 -23.92
C TYR A 386 -10.73 19.78 -22.50
N GLU A 387 -9.82 20.61 -21.95
CA GLU A 387 -9.34 20.46 -20.57
C GLU A 387 -9.70 21.71 -19.78
N HIS A 388 -10.76 21.60 -18.98
CA HIS A 388 -11.25 22.67 -18.14
C HIS A 388 -11.15 22.26 -16.66
N GLU A 389 -10.26 22.91 -15.92
CA GLU A 389 -10.17 22.76 -14.47
C GLU A 389 -11.32 23.55 -13.81
N TYR A 390 -12.22 22.84 -13.11
CA TYR A 390 -13.41 23.46 -12.52
C TYR A 390 -13.30 23.64 -10.99
N TYR A 391 -12.34 22.97 -10.33
CA TYR A 391 -12.00 23.25 -8.94
C TYR A 391 -10.58 22.80 -8.62
N ARG A 392 -10.00 23.44 -7.59
CA ARG A 392 -8.74 23.03 -6.96
C ARG A 392 -8.78 23.36 -5.47
N ASN A 393 -8.53 22.34 -4.64
CA ASN A 393 -8.41 22.45 -3.19
C ASN A 393 -7.05 21.93 -2.74
N ILE A 394 -6.49 22.56 -1.72
CA ILE A 394 -5.22 22.13 -1.11
C ILE A 394 -5.48 21.84 0.37
N ALA A 395 -5.13 20.64 0.81
CA ALA A 395 -5.14 20.25 2.20
C ALA A 395 -3.71 20.14 2.73
N THR A 396 -3.46 20.64 3.93
CA THR A 396 -2.19 20.46 4.63
C THR A 396 -2.48 20.02 6.06
N LYS A 397 -1.83 18.94 6.51
CA LYS A 397 -1.98 18.42 7.86
C LYS A 397 -0.62 18.16 8.49
N TYR A 398 -0.56 18.30 9.80
CA TYR A 398 0.62 18.01 10.61
C TYR A 398 0.22 17.09 11.74
N ASP A 399 1.07 16.12 12.04
CA ASP A 399 0.87 15.21 13.17
C ASP A 399 2.16 15.12 13.98
N ASN A 400 2.01 15.21 15.31
CA ASN A 400 3.11 15.13 16.26
C ASN A 400 2.74 14.17 17.38
N ASN A 401 3.63 13.24 17.68
CA ASN A 401 3.42 12.22 18.70
C ASN A 401 4.67 12.08 19.56
N ILE A 402 4.49 12.02 20.88
CA ILE A 402 5.55 11.71 21.86
C ILE A 402 4.98 10.66 22.81
N PHE A 403 5.74 9.63 23.12
CA PHE A 403 5.35 8.54 24.02
C PHE A 403 6.52 8.03 24.85
#